data_50762fa7198878bbb9fb6ae0a78919ed
#
_entry.id   50762fa7198878bbb9fb6ae0a78919ed
#
_cell.length_a   1.000
_cell.length_b   1.000
_cell.length_c   1.000
_cell.angle_alpha   90.00
_cell.angle_beta   90.00
_cell.angle_gamma   90.00
#
_symmetry.space_group_name_H-M   'P 1'
#
loop_
_entity.id
_entity.type
_entity.pdbx_description
1 polymer ?
#
loop_
_entity_poly.entity_id
_entity_poly.type
_entity_poly.pdbx_seq_one_letter_code
_entity_poly.pdbx_strand_id
1 'polypeptide(L)'
;MKIIDILNQDQITLSFEVFPPKKIEKYDSVQAATEGVAALHPSFMSVTYGAGGGTSEFTLNIAKNIRDKYGVEVLPHLTCVSSTKAHVHEMIQKFKEYGFENVMALRGDIPEGGAPYDDYHYASELVADIKSQGDFCIGGACYPDGQDRKSVV
;
A
#
# COMPACT_ATOMS: atom_id res chain seq x y z
N MET A 1 6.80 12.31 5.42
CA MET A 1 8.14 11.80 5.87
C MET A 1 8.35 10.41 5.29
N LYS A 2 9.57 10.10 4.83
CA LYS A 2 9.86 8.74 4.34
C LYS A 2 9.99 7.77 5.52
N ILE A 3 9.39 6.59 5.38
CA ILE A 3 9.43 5.56 6.44
C ILE A 3 10.86 5.09 6.71
N ILE A 4 11.73 5.08 5.70
CA ILE A 4 13.15 4.76 5.93
C ILE A 4 13.82 5.72 6.93
N ASP A 5 13.40 6.99 6.95
CA ASP A 5 13.92 7.97 7.90
C ASP A 5 13.41 7.70 9.32
N ILE A 6 12.17 7.18 9.43
CA ILE A 6 11.60 6.75 10.73
C ILE A 6 12.36 5.52 11.25
N LEU A 7 12.60 4.53 10.38
CA LEU A 7 13.29 3.29 10.75
C LEU A 7 14.76 3.48 11.11
N ASN A 8 15.41 4.54 10.59
CA ASN A 8 16.80 4.87 10.88
C ASN A 8 16.98 5.68 12.18
N GLN A 9 15.90 6.03 12.86
CA GLN A 9 15.98 6.69 14.16
C GLN A 9 16.34 5.65 15.24
N ASP A 10 17.15 6.05 16.23
CA ASP A 10 17.53 5.20 17.36
C ASP A 10 16.40 5.13 18.40
N GLN A 11 15.25 4.58 17.97
CA GLN A 11 14.07 4.41 18.79
C GLN A 11 13.23 3.21 18.34
N ILE A 12 12.40 2.69 19.25
CA ILE A 12 11.46 1.63 18.93
C ILE A 12 10.40 2.17 17.97
N THR A 13 10.23 1.49 16.83
CA THR A 13 9.19 1.79 15.84
C THR A 13 8.01 0.85 16.02
N LEU A 14 6.82 1.41 16.22
CA LEU A 14 5.56 0.68 16.28
C LEU A 14 4.73 1.00 15.05
N SER A 15 4.28 -0.01 14.33
CA SER A 15 3.39 0.16 13.18
C SER A 15 2.20 -0.79 13.26
N PHE A 16 1.12 -0.41 12.59
CA PHE A 16 -0.06 -1.25 12.41
C PHE A 16 -0.40 -1.38 10.94
N GLU A 17 -1.00 -2.50 10.58
CA GLU A 17 -1.56 -2.74 9.27
C GLU A 17 -3.08 -2.77 9.33
N VAL A 18 -3.73 -2.10 8.39
CA VAL A 18 -5.19 -2.05 8.28
C VAL A 18 -5.65 -2.56 6.92
N PHE A 19 -6.80 -3.20 6.92
CA PHE A 19 -7.40 -3.85 5.77
C PHE A 19 -8.67 -3.10 5.34
N PRO A 20 -8.68 -2.46 4.17
CA PRO A 20 -9.90 -1.87 3.63
C PRO A 20 -11.02 -2.91 3.51
N PRO A 21 -12.27 -2.52 3.70
CA PRO A 21 -13.39 -3.45 3.61
C PRO A 21 -13.60 -3.91 2.17
N LYS A 22 -14.02 -5.16 2.00
CA LYS A 22 -14.41 -5.70 0.69
C LYS A 22 -15.76 -5.19 0.20
N LYS A 23 -16.58 -4.62 1.10
CA LYS A 23 -17.95 -4.15 0.83
C LYS A 23 -18.16 -2.79 1.47
N ILE A 24 -18.87 -1.91 0.76
CA ILE A 24 -19.13 -0.54 1.19
C ILE A 24 -19.87 -0.48 2.53
N GLU A 25 -20.75 -1.42 2.82
CA GLU A 25 -21.54 -1.45 4.04
C GLU A 25 -20.69 -1.60 5.32
N LYS A 26 -19.45 -2.04 5.17
CA LYS A 26 -18.47 -2.18 6.27
C LYS A 26 -17.49 -1.01 6.36
N TYR A 27 -17.60 -0.04 5.46
CA TYR A 27 -16.62 1.05 5.38
C TYR A 27 -16.55 1.84 6.69
N ASP A 28 -17.68 2.29 7.21
CA ASP A 28 -17.73 3.11 8.42
C ASP A 28 -17.17 2.38 9.65
N SER A 29 -17.45 1.08 9.78
CA SER A 29 -16.93 0.29 10.90
C SER A 29 -15.40 0.08 10.82
N VAL A 30 -14.88 -0.15 9.63
CA VAL A 30 -13.42 -0.28 9.40
C VAL A 30 -12.74 1.06 9.59
N GLN A 31 -13.34 2.14 9.10
CA GLN A 31 -12.82 3.49 9.31
C GLN A 31 -12.74 3.84 10.79
N ALA A 32 -13.82 3.61 11.55
CA ALA A 32 -13.84 3.87 13.00
C ALA A 32 -12.77 3.08 13.76
N ALA A 33 -12.59 1.79 13.43
CA ALA A 33 -11.53 0.96 14.01
C ALA A 33 -10.13 1.48 13.65
N THR A 34 -9.93 1.86 12.39
CA THR A 34 -8.67 2.45 11.90
C THR A 34 -8.35 3.75 12.61
N GLU A 35 -9.34 4.62 12.80
CA GLU A 35 -9.18 5.88 13.53
C GLU A 35 -8.82 5.64 15.00
N GLY A 36 -9.42 4.64 15.64
CA GLY A 36 -9.07 4.24 17.01
C GLY A 36 -7.60 3.82 17.14
N VAL A 37 -7.06 3.11 16.15
CA VAL A 37 -5.65 2.72 16.10
C VAL A 37 -4.75 3.92 15.77
N ALA A 38 -5.13 4.75 14.82
CA ALA A 38 -4.36 5.94 14.45
C ALA A 38 -4.24 6.94 15.61
N ALA A 39 -5.27 7.03 16.45
CA ALA A 39 -5.26 7.87 17.67
C ALA A 39 -4.22 7.42 18.72
N LEU A 40 -3.64 6.24 18.61
CA LEU A 40 -2.52 5.78 19.43
C LEU A 40 -1.17 6.35 18.97
N HIS A 41 -1.16 7.11 17.89
CA HIS A 41 0.02 7.73 17.27
C HIS A 41 1.17 6.73 17.00
N PRO A 42 0.92 5.64 16.26
CA PRO A 42 2.00 4.75 15.83
C PRO A 42 2.99 5.51 14.94
N SER A 43 4.17 4.95 14.75
CA SER A 43 5.21 5.56 13.92
C SER A 43 4.79 5.66 12.45
N PHE A 44 4.06 4.66 11.95
CA PHE A 44 3.39 4.66 10.65
C PHE A 44 2.28 3.59 10.61
N MET A 45 1.43 3.66 9.61
CA MET A 45 0.40 2.63 9.34
C MET A 45 0.42 2.20 7.89
N SER A 46 0.43 0.88 7.64
CA SER A 46 0.23 0.34 6.30
C SER A 46 -1.25 0.09 6.02
N VAL A 47 -1.65 0.31 4.77
CA VAL A 47 -3.03 0.10 4.31
C VAL A 47 -2.99 -0.85 3.13
N THR A 48 -3.56 -2.06 3.29
CA THR A 48 -3.49 -3.08 2.27
C THR A 48 -4.28 -2.71 1.02
N TYR A 49 -3.93 -3.32 -0.11
CA TYR A 49 -4.57 -3.09 -1.39
C TYR A 49 -5.58 -4.20 -1.68
N GLY A 50 -6.82 -3.84 -1.91
CA GLY A 50 -7.83 -4.81 -2.31
C GLY A 50 -7.72 -5.14 -3.80
N ALA A 51 -7.50 -6.41 -4.12
CA ALA A 51 -7.43 -6.92 -5.49
C ALA A 51 -8.82 -6.95 -6.15
N GLY A 52 -9.31 -5.80 -6.57
CA GLY A 52 -10.60 -5.73 -7.28
C GLY A 52 -11.07 -4.28 -7.39
N GLY A 53 -11.24 -3.79 -8.59
CA GLY A 53 -11.39 -2.40 -9.03
C GLY A 53 -12.23 -1.40 -8.22
N GLY A 54 -12.94 -1.81 -7.17
CA GLY A 54 -13.68 -0.90 -6.27
C GLY A 54 -13.02 -0.67 -4.92
N THR A 55 -11.99 -1.43 -4.56
CA THR A 55 -11.36 -1.37 -3.24
C THR A 55 -10.09 -0.51 -3.20
N SER A 56 -9.52 -0.16 -4.34
CA SER A 56 -8.37 0.75 -4.44
C SER A 56 -8.69 2.15 -3.91
N GLU A 57 -9.92 2.63 -4.14
CA GLU A 57 -10.38 3.92 -3.58
C GLU A 57 -10.49 3.87 -2.06
N PHE A 58 -10.90 2.74 -1.47
CA PHE A 58 -10.94 2.60 -0.02
C PHE A 58 -9.52 2.68 0.59
N THR A 59 -8.54 2.04 -0.05
CA THR A 59 -7.12 2.16 0.36
C THR A 59 -6.68 3.62 0.40
N LEU A 60 -6.95 4.38 -0.67
CA LEU A 60 -6.61 5.79 -0.76
C LEU A 60 -7.30 6.63 0.31
N ASN A 61 -8.62 6.45 0.48
CA ASN A 61 -9.41 7.24 1.42
C ASN A 61 -9.01 6.97 2.88
N ILE A 62 -8.76 5.70 3.23
CA ILE A 62 -8.30 5.32 4.57
C ILE A 62 -6.91 5.89 4.81
N ALA A 63 -5.96 5.72 3.88
CA ALA A 63 -4.61 6.25 4.02
C ALA A 63 -4.62 7.78 4.16
N LYS A 64 -5.42 8.46 3.35
CA LYS A 64 -5.58 9.91 3.42
C LYS A 64 -6.15 10.36 4.77
N ASN A 65 -7.20 9.69 5.26
CA ASN A 65 -7.80 10.00 6.56
C ASN A 65 -6.80 9.82 7.73
N ILE A 66 -6.03 8.73 7.73
CA ILE A 66 -5.00 8.48 8.75
C ILE A 66 -4.00 9.63 8.78
N ARG A 67 -3.47 10.03 7.63
CA ARG A 67 -2.46 11.08 7.56
C ARG A 67 -3.03 12.45 7.89
N ASP A 68 -4.12 12.84 7.27
CA ASP A 68 -4.63 14.21 7.36
C ASP A 68 -5.26 14.51 8.71
N LYS A 69 -5.91 13.52 9.34
CA LYS A 69 -6.60 13.71 10.63
C LYS A 69 -5.72 13.39 11.83
N TYR A 70 -4.82 12.43 11.72
CA TYR A 70 -4.02 11.93 12.85
C TYR A 70 -2.53 12.26 12.74
N GLY A 71 -2.07 12.76 11.60
CA GLY A 71 -0.66 13.08 11.37
C GLY A 71 0.26 11.86 11.36
N VAL A 72 -0.29 10.65 11.18
CA VAL A 72 0.46 9.39 11.13
C VAL A 72 0.91 9.13 9.70
N GLU A 73 2.19 8.79 9.50
CA GLU A 73 2.69 8.43 8.19
C GLU A 73 2.05 7.15 7.65
N VAL A 74 1.84 7.10 6.34
CA VAL A 74 1.12 5.99 5.72
C VAL A 74 1.97 5.26 4.69
N LEU A 75 1.75 3.95 4.59
CA LEU A 75 2.36 3.04 3.63
C LEU A 75 1.24 2.33 2.86
N PRO A 76 0.60 2.98 1.88
CA PRO A 76 -0.39 2.32 1.05
C PRO A 76 0.27 1.22 0.23
N HIS A 77 -0.38 0.06 0.16
CA HIS A 77 0.04 -1.03 -0.72
C HIS A 77 -0.40 -0.75 -2.16
N LEU A 78 0.37 -1.25 -3.11
CA LEU A 78 0.05 -1.28 -4.53
C LEU A 78 0.44 -2.64 -5.09
N THR A 79 -0.49 -3.32 -5.76
CA THR A 79 -0.27 -4.62 -6.38
C THR A 79 -0.34 -4.52 -7.91
N CYS A 80 0.40 -5.36 -8.62
CA CYS A 80 0.52 -5.25 -10.06
C CYS A 80 -0.06 -6.44 -10.85
N VAL A 81 -0.04 -7.68 -10.33
CA VAL A 81 -0.39 -8.87 -11.13
C VAL A 81 -1.83 -8.87 -11.67
N SER A 82 -2.74 -8.20 -10.97
CA SER A 82 -4.16 -8.05 -11.35
C SER A 82 -4.50 -6.63 -11.79
N SER A 83 -3.50 -5.86 -12.23
CA SER A 83 -3.64 -4.47 -12.64
C SER A 83 -3.00 -4.21 -13.99
N THR A 84 -3.62 -3.37 -14.80
CA THR A 84 -2.97 -2.86 -16.00
C THR A 84 -1.93 -1.79 -15.65
N LYS A 85 -0.96 -1.58 -16.51
CA LYS A 85 0.04 -0.51 -16.38
C LYS A 85 -0.59 0.86 -16.28
N ALA A 86 -1.65 1.10 -17.06
CA ALA A 86 -2.42 2.33 -17.01
C ALA A 86 -3.04 2.58 -15.62
N HIS A 87 -3.63 1.53 -15.01
CA HIS A 87 -4.20 1.64 -13.67
C HIS A 87 -3.12 1.87 -12.60
N VAL A 88 -1.98 1.18 -12.69
CA VAL A 88 -0.85 1.41 -11.78
C VAL A 88 -0.37 2.87 -11.87
N HIS A 89 -0.23 3.40 -13.08
CA HIS A 89 0.16 4.81 -13.29
C HIS A 89 -0.87 5.79 -12.72
N GLU A 90 -2.16 5.52 -12.89
CA GLU A 90 -3.23 6.31 -12.27
C GLU A 90 -3.09 6.34 -10.74
N MET A 91 -2.86 5.17 -10.12
CA MET A 91 -2.68 5.07 -8.68
C MET A 91 -1.45 5.83 -8.19
N ILE A 92 -0.33 5.75 -8.91
CA ILE A 92 0.88 6.50 -8.58
C ILE A 92 0.62 8.02 -8.66
N GLN A 93 -0.15 8.49 -9.64
CA GLN A 93 -0.52 9.91 -9.72
C GLN A 93 -1.40 10.32 -8.53
N LYS A 94 -2.38 9.50 -8.15
CA LYS A 94 -3.20 9.75 -6.95
C LYS A 94 -2.36 9.81 -5.67
N PHE A 95 -1.34 8.93 -5.54
CA PHE A 95 -0.41 8.99 -4.41
C PHE A 95 0.35 10.32 -4.36
N LYS A 96 0.80 10.83 -5.51
CA LYS A 96 1.45 12.16 -5.59
C LYS A 96 0.48 13.29 -5.24
N GLU A 97 -0.72 13.27 -5.79
CA GLU A 97 -1.76 14.28 -5.54
C GLU A 97 -2.11 14.34 -4.04
N TYR A 98 -2.15 13.18 -3.38
CA TYR A 98 -2.38 13.10 -1.94
C TYR A 98 -1.11 13.38 -1.12
N GLY A 99 0.05 13.53 -1.75
CA GLY A 99 1.32 13.79 -1.08
C GLY A 99 1.84 12.58 -0.30
N PHE A 100 1.51 11.35 -0.70
CA PHE A 100 2.11 10.15 -0.11
C PHE A 100 3.55 10.01 -0.60
N GLU A 101 4.46 9.79 0.34
CA GLU A 101 5.88 9.61 0.05
C GLU A 101 6.33 8.15 0.11
N ASN A 102 5.46 7.24 0.59
CA ASN A 102 5.78 5.84 0.82
C ASN A 102 4.81 4.94 0.07
N VAL A 103 5.29 3.82 -0.47
CA VAL A 103 4.48 2.82 -1.18
C VAL A 103 5.01 1.42 -0.87
N MET A 104 4.14 0.48 -0.51
CA MET A 104 4.48 -0.94 -0.44
C MET A 104 4.20 -1.57 -1.80
N ALA A 105 5.25 -1.91 -2.55
CA ALA A 105 5.14 -2.52 -3.86
C ALA A 105 5.07 -4.05 -3.74
N LEU A 106 3.96 -4.63 -4.18
CA LEU A 106 3.70 -6.07 -4.10
C LEU A 106 3.31 -6.62 -5.49
N ARG A 107 3.61 -7.89 -5.74
CA ARG A 107 3.07 -8.56 -6.92
C ARG A 107 1.55 -8.70 -6.79
N GLY A 108 1.08 -9.07 -5.62
CA GLY A 108 -0.28 -9.49 -5.37
C GLY A 108 -0.56 -10.94 -5.80
N ASP A 109 -1.76 -11.41 -5.49
CA ASP A 109 -2.24 -12.73 -5.84
C ASP A 109 -3.13 -12.68 -7.07
N ILE A 110 -3.10 -13.74 -7.88
CA ILE A 110 -4.03 -13.92 -8.99
C ILE A 110 -5.38 -14.29 -8.39
N PRO A 111 -6.46 -13.55 -8.70
CA PRO A 111 -7.80 -13.89 -8.23
C PRO A 111 -8.20 -15.29 -8.67
N GLU A 112 -8.94 -16.01 -7.84
CA GLU A 112 -9.47 -17.34 -8.17
C GLU A 112 -10.32 -17.27 -9.45
N GLY A 113 -9.97 -18.07 -10.46
CA GLY A 113 -10.61 -18.05 -11.77
C GLY A 113 -10.23 -16.86 -12.66
N GLY A 114 -9.34 -15.98 -12.21
CA GLY A 114 -8.81 -14.86 -12.99
C GLY A 114 -7.53 -15.21 -13.74
N ALA A 115 -7.26 -14.49 -14.83
CA ALA A 115 -5.96 -14.48 -15.48
C ALA A 115 -5.19 -13.23 -15.04
N PRO A 116 -3.85 -13.32 -14.86
CA PRO A 116 -3.04 -12.13 -14.64
C PRO A 116 -3.08 -11.25 -15.90
N TYR A 117 -2.92 -9.94 -15.72
CA TYR A 117 -2.58 -9.07 -16.85
C TYR A 117 -1.13 -9.32 -17.26
N ASP A 118 -0.82 -9.07 -18.53
CA ASP A 118 0.52 -9.31 -19.09
C ASP A 118 1.49 -8.15 -18.83
N ASP A 119 1.02 -7.10 -18.19
CA ASP A 119 1.78 -5.85 -17.98
C ASP A 119 2.88 -5.99 -16.92
N TYR A 120 2.67 -6.84 -15.92
CA TYR A 120 3.61 -7.10 -14.82
C TYR A 120 3.59 -8.56 -14.40
N HIS A 121 4.79 -9.12 -14.23
CA HIS A 121 4.98 -10.50 -13.76
C HIS A 121 5.51 -10.53 -12.32
N TYR A 122 6.29 -9.52 -11.94
CA TYR A 122 7.00 -9.46 -10.66
C TYR A 122 6.87 -8.08 -9.99
N ALA A 123 6.96 -8.07 -8.65
CA ALA A 123 6.98 -6.84 -7.87
C ALA A 123 8.18 -5.94 -8.23
N SER A 124 9.31 -6.51 -8.67
CA SER A 124 10.48 -5.75 -9.11
C SER A 124 10.22 -4.85 -10.32
N GLU A 125 9.33 -5.25 -11.23
CA GLU A 125 8.90 -4.43 -12.38
C GLU A 125 8.06 -3.25 -11.91
N LEU A 126 7.16 -3.49 -10.95
CA LEU A 126 6.39 -2.42 -10.29
C LEU A 126 7.31 -1.44 -9.57
N VAL A 127 8.31 -1.93 -8.83
CA VAL A 127 9.31 -1.07 -8.15
C VAL A 127 10.04 -0.18 -9.16
N ALA A 128 10.48 -0.74 -10.29
CA ALA A 128 11.16 0.03 -11.33
C ALA A 128 10.24 1.12 -11.92
N ASP A 129 8.98 0.79 -12.13
CA ASP A 129 7.99 1.72 -12.66
C ASP A 129 7.68 2.86 -11.66
N ILE A 130 7.44 2.55 -10.38
CA ILE A 130 7.23 3.56 -9.34
C ILE A 130 8.43 4.50 -9.26
N LYS A 131 9.67 3.96 -9.25
CA LYS A 131 10.90 4.76 -9.23
C LYS A 131 11.04 5.70 -10.43
N SER A 132 10.59 5.27 -11.60
CA SER A 132 10.63 6.11 -12.82
C SER A 132 9.69 7.31 -12.75
N GLN A 133 8.66 7.25 -11.91
CA GLN A 133 7.61 8.26 -11.84
C GLN A 133 7.75 9.23 -10.67
N GLY A 134 8.57 8.95 -9.66
CA GLY A 134 8.73 9.87 -8.54
C GLY A 134 9.70 9.38 -7.46
N ASP A 135 10.00 10.27 -6.53
CA ASP A 135 10.89 10.00 -5.38
C ASP A 135 10.10 9.40 -4.21
N PHE A 136 9.64 8.15 -4.39
CA PHE A 136 8.96 7.39 -3.34
C PHE A 136 9.95 6.58 -2.50
N CYS A 137 9.66 6.46 -1.20
CA CYS A 137 10.20 5.42 -0.35
C CYS A 137 9.41 4.14 -0.61
N ILE A 138 10.06 3.11 -1.16
CA ILE A 138 9.39 1.89 -1.60
C ILE A 138 9.73 0.75 -0.65
N GLY A 139 8.71 0.17 -0.04
CA GLY A 139 8.79 -1.08 0.71
C GLY A 139 8.52 -2.28 -0.19
N GLY A 140 9.08 -3.42 0.15
CA GLY A 140 8.81 -4.70 -0.49
C GLY A 140 8.55 -5.80 0.54
N ALA A 141 7.87 -6.87 0.13
CA ALA A 141 7.68 -8.04 0.99
C ALA A 141 8.92 -8.94 0.96
N CYS A 142 9.27 -9.47 2.13
CA CYS A 142 10.34 -10.44 2.30
C CYS A 142 9.77 -11.75 2.86
N TYR A 143 10.11 -12.86 2.21
CA TYR A 143 9.74 -14.22 2.65
C TYR A 143 11.01 -15.00 2.97
N PRO A 144 11.47 -15.01 4.22
CA PRO A 144 12.74 -15.64 4.62
C PRO A 144 12.80 -17.15 4.33
N ASP A 145 11.65 -17.82 4.32
CA ASP A 145 11.55 -19.26 4.11
C ASP A 145 11.60 -19.69 2.63
N GLY A 146 11.95 -18.78 1.74
CA GLY A 146 12.17 -19.12 0.33
C GLY A 146 10.91 -19.48 -0.45
N GLN A 147 9.75 -19.04 -0.02
CA GLN A 147 8.55 -19.19 -0.82
C GLN A 147 8.68 -18.42 -2.12
N ASP A 148 8.66 -19.20 -3.20
CA ASP A 148 8.34 -18.84 -4.57
C ASP A 148 8.59 -17.35 -4.95
N ARG A 149 9.19 -17.11 -6.10
CA ARG A 149 9.54 -15.78 -6.67
C ARG A 149 8.39 -14.73 -6.71
N LYS A 150 7.36 -14.91 -5.89
CA LYS A 150 6.17 -14.03 -5.82
C LYS A 150 6.45 -12.68 -5.20
N SER A 151 7.53 -12.57 -4.46
CA SER A 151 7.93 -11.35 -3.80
C SER A 151 9.45 -11.32 -3.72
N VAL A 152 10.06 -10.64 -4.60
CA VAL A 152 11.49 -10.37 -4.51
C VAL A 152 11.67 -8.87 -4.42
N VAL A 153 12.24 -8.51 -3.35
CA VAL A 153 12.92 -7.23 -3.24
C VAL A 153 14.24 -7.32 -3.97
#